data_e5c5484a2b6e0651ca2e6298cce0a844
#
_entry.id   e5c5484a2b6e0651ca2e6298cce0a844
#
_cell.length_a   1.000
_cell.length_b   1.000
_cell.length_c   1.000
_cell.angle_alpha   90.00
_cell.angle_beta   90.00
_cell.angle_gamma   90.00
#
_symmetry.space_group_name_H-M   'P 1'
#
loop_
_entity.id
_entity.type
_entity.pdbx_description
1 polymer ?
#
loop_
_entity_poly.entity_id
_entity_poly.type
_entity_poly.pdbx_seq_one_letter_code
_entity_poly.pdbx_strand_id
1 'polypeptide(L)'
;MADSIIPFYDIEGNEEYEIACMMFENCNLNCKFCFETHMNKKINLNYFKEIPFIIEENFKKEYDRYPSLKRVYIMMWGGELFYDALSDEVFAAYYDFVTTTRNLFELKFPRVEILFSWLTNGVFTKRKRVEDLVRFSKGIINFSYDPINRFSTENQKQTMIETARYFAHNMGSKISIVLTKDNIKKFINSDNQLVNFHNMGYIIDVNYYIANINWKDLIPTDDEIYEFLKWSVDNRLFRMKVLERIFHYYVGHYLGRYCNCKFCSQITYGEWSTDCAKCSSALPAKMFYQHNIDRITEENSNEIKASMGLIKRGCLTCKYFNRCQMPCWISFIFEGTKVGECHYKRIYEYLDQHKEIIEEFRSEYERSGPK
;
A
#
# COMPACT_ATOMS: atom_id res chain seq x y z
N MET A 1 -13.49 17.59 -30.62
CA MET A 1 -13.34 16.25 -30.00
C MET A 1 -11.88 16.14 -29.65
N ALA A 2 -11.53 16.41 -28.40
CA ALA A 2 -10.18 16.19 -27.92
C ALA A 2 -10.18 14.75 -27.40
N ASP A 3 -9.66 13.83 -28.22
CA ASP A 3 -9.33 12.50 -27.77
C ASP A 3 -8.40 12.65 -26.56
N SER A 4 -8.77 12.01 -25.46
CA SER A 4 -8.05 12.12 -24.20
C SER A 4 -6.58 11.76 -24.42
N ILE A 5 -5.69 12.73 -24.19
CA ILE A 5 -4.24 12.62 -24.41
C ILE A 5 -3.62 11.54 -23.49
N ILE A 6 -4.36 11.06 -22.51
CA ILE A 6 -3.93 10.00 -21.60
C ILE A 6 -4.76 8.76 -21.92
N PRO A 7 -4.17 7.68 -22.42
CA PRO A 7 -4.88 6.41 -22.54
C PRO A 7 -5.19 5.91 -21.12
N PHE A 8 -6.39 6.16 -20.67
CA PHE A 8 -6.92 5.57 -19.45
C PHE A 8 -7.25 4.11 -19.76
N TYR A 9 -6.52 3.18 -19.15
CA TYR A 9 -6.87 1.78 -19.26
C TYR A 9 -8.16 1.53 -18.51
N ASP A 10 -9.07 0.91 -19.21
CA ASP A 10 -10.37 0.53 -18.70
C ASP A 10 -10.23 -0.48 -17.56
N ILE A 11 -11.08 -0.35 -16.55
CA ILE A 11 -11.17 -1.30 -15.43
C ILE A 11 -11.83 -2.61 -15.89
N GLU A 12 -12.32 -2.69 -17.12
CA GLU A 12 -13.04 -3.86 -17.64
C GLU A 12 -12.30 -5.21 -17.48
N GLY A 13 -11.05 -5.20 -17.03
CA GLY A 13 -10.28 -6.39 -16.69
C GLY A 13 -9.88 -6.51 -15.22
N ASN A 14 -10.31 -5.60 -14.33
CA ASN A 14 -9.91 -5.67 -12.93
C ASN A 14 -10.80 -6.70 -12.21
N GLU A 15 -10.22 -7.83 -11.88
CA GLU A 15 -10.89 -8.92 -11.16
C GLU A 15 -10.81 -8.77 -9.63
N GLU A 16 -10.07 -7.77 -9.14
CA GLU A 16 -9.74 -7.58 -7.73
C GLU A 16 -10.19 -6.22 -7.22
N TYR A 17 -10.70 -6.19 -5.99
CA TYR A 17 -11.11 -4.98 -5.28
C TYR A 17 -10.51 -4.96 -3.88
N GLU A 18 -9.97 -3.83 -3.44
CA GLU A 18 -9.38 -3.69 -2.11
C GLU A 18 -10.23 -2.78 -1.23
N ILE A 19 -10.54 -3.26 -0.04
CA ILE A 19 -11.26 -2.54 1.00
C ILE A 19 -10.34 -2.38 2.20
N ALA A 20 -10.00 -1.15 2.56
CA ALA A 20 -9.17 -0.86 3.72
C ALA A 20 -10.04 -0.41 4.90
N CYS A 21 -9.92 -1.07 6.04
CA CYS A 21 -10.70 -0.82 7.24
C CYS A 21 -9.77 -0.36 8.37
N MET A 22 -9.91 0.90 8.79
CA MET A 22 -9.23 1.40 10.00
C MET A 22 -10.05 1.00 11.23
N MET A 23 -9.51 0.05 11.99
CA MET A 23 -10.23 -0.56 13.10
C MET A 23 -10.25 0.32 14.35
N PHE A 24 -9.14 0.97 14.69
CA PHE A 24 -8.98 1.93 15.78
C PHE A 24 -7.63 2.66 15.70
N GLU A 25 -7.42 3.73 16.47
CA GLU A 25 -6.16 4.51 16.47
C GLU A 25 -5.16 4.14 17.57
N ASN A 26 -5.54 3.31 18.55
CA ASN A 26 -4.66 2.93 19.65
C ASN A 26 -3.40 2.24 19.13
N CYS A 27 -2.23 2.70 19.56
CA CYS A 27 -0.95 2.15 19.12
C CYS A 27 0.05 2.10 20.28
N ASN A 28 0.94 1.11 20.24
CA ASN A 28 2.05 0.97 21.18
C ASN A 28 3.34 1.70 20.72
N LEU A 29 3.29 2.36 19.56
CA LEU A 29 4.37 3.17 19.01
C LEU A 29 3.91 4.62 18.77
N ASN A 30 4.88 5.52 18.60
CA ASN A 30 4.66 6.93 18.28
C ASN A 30 5.54 7.33 17.09
N CYS A 31 5.20 6.84 15.91
CA CYS A 31 5.97 7.07 14.69
C CYS A 31 5.89 8.53 14.26
N LYS A 32 7.04 9.16 13.95
CA LYS A 32 7.09 10.58 13.55
C LYS A 32 6.28 10.91 12.29
N PHE A 33 6.17 9.97 11.35
CA PHE A 33 5.43 10.13 10.10
C PHE A 33 3.98 9.70 10.18
N CYS A 34 3.54 9.19 11.35
CA CYS A 34 2.18 8.71 11.49
C CYS A 34 1.19 9.88 11.45
N PHE A 35 0.10 9.66 10.74
CA PHE A 35 -0.99 10.62 10.65
C PHE A 35 -2.04 10.40 11.74
N GLU A 36 -1.99 9.26 12.44
CA GLU A 36 -2.91 8.96 13.53
C GLU A 36 -2.54 9.75 14.79
N THR A 37 -3.55 10.08 15.56
CA THR A 37 -3.38 10.92 16.76
C THR A 37 -2.84 10.15 17.95
N HIS A 38 -2.70 8.82 17.85
CA HIS A 38 -2.27 7.90 18.91
C HIS A 38 -3.03 8.09 20.23
N MET A 39 -4.30 8.54 20.15
CA MET A 39 -5.09 8.75 21.32
C MET A 39 -5.45 7.43 21.97
N ASN A 40 -5.20 7.31 23.25
CA ASN A 40 -5.57 6.15 24.06
C ASN A 40 -7.08 6.19 24.31
N LYS A 41 -7.88 5.91 23.29
CA LYS A 41 -9.34 5.88 23.34
C LYS A 41 -9.83 4.48 23.67
N LYS A 42 -11.01 4.39 24.27
CA LYS A 42 -11.69 3.11 24.38
C LYS A 42 -12.04 2.61 22.97
N ILE A 43 -11.59 1.39 22.65
CA ILE A 43 -11.89 0.75 21.37
C ILE A 43 -13.40 0.54 21.25
N ASN A 44 -13.98 0.97 20.15
CA ASN A 44 -15.39 0.82 19.87
C ASN A 44 -15.73 -0.56 19.31
N LEU A 45 -16.06 -1.52 20.17
CA LEU A 45 -16.41 -2.87 19.73
C LEU A 45 -17.69 -2.94 18.89
N ASN A 46 -18.58 -1.95 18.98
CA ASN A 46 -19.78 -1.92 18.14
C ASN A 46 -19.42 -1.67 16.67
N TYR A 47 -18.38 -0.89 16.41
CA TYR A 47 -17.89 -0.68 15.05
C TYR A 47 -17.54 -2.01 14.35
N PHE A 48 -16.94 -2.97 15.09
CA PHE A 48 -16.61 -4.28 14.53
C PHE A 48 -17.84 -5.10 14.12
N LYS A 49 -18.98 -4.82 14.72
CA LYS A 49 -20.26 -5.48 14.39
C LYS A 49 -20.95 -4.81 13.20
N GLU A 50 -20.76 -3.51 13.03
CA GLU A 50 -21.43 -2.71 12.03
C GLU A 50 -20.69 -2.71 10.69
N ILE A 51 -19.36 -2.62 10.73
CA ILE A 51 -18.53 -2.47 9.53
C ILE A 51 -18.70 -3.58 8.48
N PRO A 52 -18.93 -4.88 8.81
CA PRO A 52 -19.19 -5.91 7.82
C PRO A 52 -20.37 -5.59 6.89
N PHE A 53 -21.43 -5.00 7.43
CA PHE A 53 -22.63 -4.63 6.65
C PHE A 53 -22.38 -3.41 5.78
N ILE A 54 -21.62 -2.43 6.28
CA ILE A 54 -21.20 -1.26 5.50
C ILE A 54 -20.30 -1.67 4.35
N ILE A 55 -19.36 -2.59 4.58
CA ILE A 55 -18.49 -3.16 3.55
C ILE A 55 -19.32 -3.86 2.48
N GLU A 56 -20.25 -4.70 2.89
CA GLU A 56 -21.11 -5.47 1.99
C GLU A 56 -21.96 -4.54 1.11
N GLU A 57 -22.63 -3.56 1.71
CA GLU A 57 -23.47 -2.62 0.97
C GLU A 57 -22.69 -1.82 -0.08
N ASN A 58 -21.49 -1.35 0.29
CA ASN A 58 -20.66 -0.58 -0.64
C ASN A 58 -20.01 -1.49 -1.70
N PHE A 59 -19.57 -2.70 -1.32
CA PHE A 59 -19.07 -3.66 -2.29
C PHE A 59 -20.13 -4.03 -3.32
N LYS A 60 -21.39 -4.17 -2.89
CA LYS A 60 -22.50 -4.43 -3.79
C LYS A 60 -22.60 -3.38 -4.90
N LYS A 61 -22.46 -2.09 -4.57
CA LYS A 61 -22.49 -1.00 -5.57
C LYS A 61 -21.39 -1.15 -6.62
N GLU A 62 -20.18 -1.53 -6.18
CA GLU A 62 -19.05 -1.77 -7.10
C GLU A 62 -19.20 -3.08 -7.89
N TYR A 63 -19.73 -4.13 -7.26
CA TYR A 63 -19.98 -5.41 -7.92
C TYR A 63 -21.07 -5.30 -8.98
N ASP A 64 -22.15 -4.56 -8.72
CA ASP A 64 -23.19 -4.28 -9.70
C ASP A 64 -22.64 -3.49 -10.91
N ARG A 65 -21.62 -2.64 -10.66
CA ARG A 65 -20.95 -1.86 -11.71
C ARG A 65 -19.89 -2.66 -12.47
N TYR A 66 -19.19 -3.58 -11.77
CA TYR A 66 -18.10 -4.40 -12.30
C TYR A 66 -18.33 -5.88 -11.98
N PRO A 67 -19.22 -6.58 -12.70
CA PRO A 67 -19.53 -8.00 -12.43
C PRO A 67 -18.37 -8.97 -12.67
N SER A 68 -17.28 -8.49 -13.26
CA SER A 68 -16.05 -9.26 -13.47
C SER A 68 -15.20 -9.42 -12.19
N LEU A 69 -15.54 -8.74 -11.09
CA LEU A 69 -14.85 -8.88 -9.83
C LEU A 69 -14.96 -10.31 -9.30
N LYS A 70 -13.81 -10.94 -9.08
CA LYS A 70 -13.65 -12.31 -8.59
C LYS A 70 -13.08 -12.38 -7.18
N ARG A 71 -12.40 -11.29 -6.74
CA ARG A 71 -11.67 -11.28 -5.49
C ARG A 71 -11.80 -9.94 -4.77
N VAL A 72 -11.97 -9.99 -3.46
CA VAL A 72 -11.92 -8.83 -2.58
C VAL A 72 -10.86 -9.00 -1.50
N TYR A 73 -9.99 -8.02 -1.38
CA TYR A 73 -9.02 -7.93 -0.28
C TYR A 73 -9.56 -7.01 0.78
N ILE A 74 -9.76 -7.53 1.99
CA ILE A 74 -10.16 -6.73 3.16
C ILE A 74 -8.93 -6.52 4.01
N MET A 75 -8.36 -5.32 3.93
CA MET A 75 -7.18 -4.92 4.68
C MET A 75 -7.57 -4.24 5.98
N MET A 76 -7.29 -4.88 7.10
CA MET A 76 -7.42 -4.29 8.43
C MET A 76 -6.14 -3.55 8.79
N TRP A 77 -6.30 -2.33 9.23
CA TRP A 77 -5.22 -1.47 9.67
C TRP A 77 -5.69 -0.52 10.78
N GLY A 78 -4.84 0.37 11.26
CA GLY A 78 -5.18 1.32 12.31
C GLY A 78 -3.94 1.68 13.11
N GLY A 79 -4.07 1.95 14.40
CA GLY A 79 -2.95 2.15 15.29
C GLY A 79 -2.04 0.91 15.32
N GLU A 80 -2.29 -0.03 16.21
CA GLU A 80 -1.64 -1.34 16.16
C GLU A 80 -2.65 -2.43 16.51
N LEU A 81 -2.84 -3.36 15.58
CA LEU A 81 -3.88 -4.38 15.71
C LEU A 81 -3.56 -5.49 16.73
N PHE A 82 -2.28 -5.64 17.13
CA PHE A 82 -1.84 -6.84 17.86
C PHE A 82 -0.97 -6.56 19.08
N TYR A 83 -0.88 -5.30 19.57
CA TYR A 83 -0.06 -5.04 20.74
C TYR A 83 -0.53 -5.83 21.99
N ASP A 84 0.41 -6.21 22.84
CA ASP A 84 0.20 -7.19 23.92
C ASP A 84 -0.86 -6.80 24.98
N ALA A 85 -1.17 -5.51 25.12
CA ALA A 85 -2.17 -5.01 26.05
C ALA A 85 -3.62 -5.08 25.53
N LEU A 86 -3.85 -5.49 24.28
CA LEU A 86 -5.21 -5.70 23.78
C LEU A 86 -5.92 -6.81 24.53
N SER A 87 -7.18 -6.51 24.91
CA SER A 87 -8.02 -7.45 25.64
C SER A 87 -8.48 -8.63 24.77
N ASP A 88 -8.94 -9.69 25.43
CA ASP A 88 -9.51 -10.85 24.77
C ASP A 88 -10.81 -10.51 24.02
N GLU A 89 -11.55 -9.51 24.49
CA GLU A 89 -12.78 -9.02 23.85
C GLU A 89 -12.49 -8.42 22.47
N VAL A 90 -11.37 -7.69 22.30
CA VAL A 90 -10.96 -7.17 20.98
C VAL A 90 -10.64 -8.31 20.02
N PHE A 91 -9.95 -9.33 20.49
CA PHE A 91 -9.66 -10.50 19.64
C PHE A 91 -10.94 -11.29 19.30
N ALA A 92 -11.86 -11.45 20.25
CA ALA A 92 -13.16 -12.03 19.97
C ALA A 92 -13.91 -11.22 18.87
N ALA A 93 -13.86 -9.89 18.97
CA ALA A 93 -14.46 -9.03 17.96
C ALA A 93 -13.80 -9.18 16.57
N TYR A 94 -12.50 -9.48 16.48
CA TYR A 94 -11.86 -9.82 15.19
C TYR A 94 -12.43 -11.12 14.60
N TYR A 95 -12.59 -12.17 15.42
CA TYR A 95 -13.18 -13.43 14.95
C TYR A 95 -14.62 -13.25 14.48
N ASP A 96 -15.42 -12.47 15.22
CA ASP A 96 -16.80 -12.15 14.86
C ASP A 96 -16.86 -11.33 13.56
N PHE A 97 -15.98 -10.34 13.41
CA PHE A 97 -15.86 -9.54 12.18
C PHE A 97 -15.56 -10.43 10.97
N VAL A 98 -14.55 -11.30 11.05
CA VAL A 98 -14.16 -12.21 9.97
C VAL A 98 -15.33 -13.15 9.62
N THR A 99 -15.97 -13.73 10.64
CA THR A 99 -17.08 -14.66 10.44
C THR A 99 -18.28 -13.98 9.78
N THR A 100 -18.68 -12.82 10.31
CA THR A 100 -19.83 -12.08 9.78
C THR A 100 -19.58 -11.64 8.34
N THR A 101 -18.39 -11.10 8.07
CA THR A 101 -18.03 -10.65 6.72
C THR A 101 -18.05 -11.82 5.73
N ARG A 102 -17.49 -12.97 6.07
CA ARG A 102 -17.53 -14.15 5.21
C ARG A 102 -18.95 -14.60 4.93
N ASN A 103 -19.76 -14.76 5.97
CA ASN A 103 -21.14 -15.23 5.82
C ASN A 103 -21.96 -14.30 4.91
N LEU A 104 -21.77 -12.98 5.04
CA LEU A 104 -22.45 -11.99 4.19
C LEU A 104 -22.01 -12.13 2.72
N PHE A 105 -20.72 -12.27 2.47
CA PHE A 105 -20.21 -12.38 1.11
C PHE A 105 -20.51 -13.72 0.48
N GLU A 106 -20.39 -14.83 1.19
CA GLU A 106 -20.76 -16.16 0.70
C GLU A 106 -22.25 -16.22 0.30
N LEU A 107 -23.11 -15.54 1.07
CA LEU A 107 -24.54 -15.47 0.77
C LEU A 107 -24.85 -14.59 -0.45
N LYS A 108 -24.21 -13.40 -0.55
CA LYS A 108 -24.59 -12.39 -1.54
C LYS A 108 -23.70 -12.38 -2.78
N PHE A 109 -22.46 -12.84 -2.66
CA PHE A 109 -21.45 -12.83 -3.74
C PHE A 109 -20.72 -14.18 -3.83
N PRO A 110 -21.40 -15.30 -4.06
CA PRO A 110 -20.84 -16.65 -3.96
C PRO A 110 -19.70 -16.95 -4.94
N ARG A 111 -19.45 -16.06 -5.92
CA ARG A 111 -18.37 -16.17 -6.90
C ARG A 111 -17.15 -15.31 -6.56
N VAL A 112 -17.22 -14.56 -5.46
CA VAL A 112 -16.15 -13.64 -5.04
C VAL A 112 -15.37 -14.28 -3.91
N GLU A 113 -14.07 -14.46 -4.12
CA GLU A 113 -13.13 -14.90 -3.09
C GLU A 113 -12.82 -13.75 -2.14
N ILE A 114 -12.88 -13.99 -0.82
CA ILE A 114 -12.51 -13.02 0.20
C ILE A 114 -11.14 -13.37 0.77
N LEU A 115 -10.25 -12.38 0.79
CA LEU A 115 -8.93 -12.48 1.38
C LEU A 115 -8.77 -11.39 2.46
N PHE A 116 -8.34 -11.79 3.64
CA PHE A 116 -8.06 -10.86 4.74
C PHE A 116 -6.58 -10.51 4.79
N SER A 117 -6.28 -9.26 5.06
CA SER A 117 -4.91 -8.75 5.20
C SER A 117 -4.80 -7.94 6.49
N TRP A 118 -3.86 -8.32 7.35
CA TRP A 118 -3.64 -7.73 8.66
C TRP A 118 -2.36 -6.90 8.65
N LEU A 119 -2.49 -5.58 8.82
CA LEU A 119 -1.33 -4.69 8.85
C LEU A 119 -0.91 -4.44 10.30
N THR A 120 0.37 -4.63 10.61
CA THR A 120 0.93 -4.48 11.96
C THR A 120 2.32 -3.84 11.94
N ASN A 121 2.68 -3.20 13.05
CA ASN A 121 4.05 -2.77 13.28
C ASN A 121 4.97 -3.92 13.78
N GLY A 122 4.41 -5.07 14.12
CA GLY A 122 5.12 -6.28 14.52
C GLY A 122 5.70 -6.26 15.94
N VAL A 123 5.45 -5.22 16.73
CA VAL A 123 5.98 -5.09 18.11
C VAL A 123 4.99 -5.70 19.09
N PHE A 124 4.96 -7.05 19.12
CA PHE A 124 4.17 -7.84 20.06
C PHE A 124 4.85 -9.19 20.34
N THR A 125 4.52 -9.80 21.48
CA THR A 125 5.11 -11.09 21.92
C THR A 125 4.13 -12.25 21.84
N LYS A 126 2.82 -12.00 21.89
CA LYS A 126 1.76 -13.02 21.83
C LYS A 126 1.53 -13.56 20.41
N ARG A 127 2.62 -14.00 19.74
CA ARG A 127 2.66 -14.39 18.31
C ARG A 127 1.68 -15.51 17.97
N LYS A 128 1.56 -16.51 18.85
CA LYS A 128 0.64 -17.65 18.63
C LYS A 128 -0.81 -17.22 18.50
N ARG A 129 -1.27 -16.28 19.33
CA ARG A 129 -2.63 -15.75 19.27
C ARG A 129 -2.93 -15.05 17.94
N VAL A 130 -1.94 -14.31 17.42
CA VAL A 130 -2.05 -13.64 16.13
C VAL A 130 -2.02 -14.66 14.99
N GLU A 131 -1.15 -15.66 15.07
CA GLU A 131 -1.09 -16.75 14.09
C GLU A 131 -2.43 -17.47 13.96
N ASP A 132 -3.08 -17.79 15.10
CA ASP A 132 -4.38 -18.45 15.11
C ASP A 132 -5.45 -17.62 14.41
N LEU A 133 -5.49 -16.30 14.62
CA LEU A 133 -6.40 -15.38 13.95
C LEU A 133 -6.11 -15.28 12.44
N VAL A 134 -4.83 -15.12 12.06
CA VAL A 134 -4.41 -15.06 10.65
C VAL A 134 -4.79 -16.35 9.93
N ARG A 135 -4.54 -17.50 10.54
CA ARG A 135 -4.93 -18.80 10.00
C ARG A 135 -6.45 -18.97 9.92
N PHE A 136 -7.19 -18.58 10.95
CA PHE A 136 -8.66 -18.60 10.95
C PHE A 136 -9.23 -17.72 9.83
N SER A 137 -8.68 -16.53 9.65
CA SER A 137 -9.09 -15.61 8.59
C SER A 137 -8.62 -16.05 7.19
N LYS A 138 -7.88 -17.16 7.05
CA LYS A 138 -7.16 -17.53 5.80
C LYS A 138 -6.45 -16.31 5.20
N GLY A 139 -5.96 -15.44 6.09
CA GLY A 139 -5.43 -14.13 5.73
C GLY A 139 -3.91 -14.12 5.64
N ILE A 140 -3.40 -12.96 5.26
CA ILE A 140 -1.97 -12.65 5.27
C ILE A 140 -1.68 -11.61 6.35
N ILE A 141 -0.48 -11.66 6.90
CA ILE A 141 0.02 -10.64 7.83
C ILE A 141 1.05 -9.77 7.13
N ASN A 142 0.86 -8.46 7.18
CA ASN A 142 1.74 -7.48 6.58
C ASN A 142 2.41 -6.64 7.66
N PHE A 143 3.72 -6.51 7.58
CA PHE A 143 4.50 -5.78 8.56
C PHE A 143 4.87 -4.40 8.02
N SER A 144 4.80 -3.39 8.87
CA SER A 144 5.33 -2.08 8.57
C SER A 144 6.74 -1.93 9.16
N TYR A 145 7.74 -1.64 8.32
CA TYR A 145 9.11 -1.44 8.74
C TYR A 145 9.60 -0.03 8.41
N ASP A 146 10.18 0.64 9.40
CA ASP A 146 10.88 1.91 9.25
C ASP A 146 12.03 1.93 10.26
N PRO A 147 13.29 1.96 9.80
CA PRO A 147 14.45 1.80 10.69
C PRO A 147 14.74 3.00 11.58
N ILE A 148 14.19 4.19 11.29
CA ILE A 148 14.55 5.45 11.96
C ILE A 148 13.37 6.05 12.73
N ASN A 149 12.22 6.15 12.09
CA ASN A 149 11.14 7.01 12.59
C ASN A 149 10.03 6.23 13.32
N ARG A 150 10.13 4.89 13.36
CA ARG A 150 9.10 4.03 13.94
C ARG A 150 9.45 3.56 15.34
N PHE A 151 10.64 3.02 15.54
CA PHE A 151 11.03 2.39 16.80
C PHE A 151 11.74 3.39 17.71
N SER A 152 11.26 3.52 18.94
CA SER A 152 11.89 4.37 19.96
C SER A 152 13.09 3.69 20.63
N THR A 153 13.14 2.35 20.56
CA THR A 153 14.20 1.53 21.16
C THR A 153 14.65 0.43 20.21
N GLU A 154 15.90 0.00 20.34
CA GLU A 154 16.42 -1.16 19.59
C GLU A 154 15.65 -2.45 19.91
N ASN A 155 15.18 -2.60 21.15
CA ASN A 155 14.36 -3.74 21.56
C ASN A 155 13.05 -3.84 20.77
N GLN A 156 12.38 -2.71 20.52
CA GLN A 156 11.17 -2.70 19.68
C GLN A 156 11.49 -3.13 18.24
N LYS A 157 12.58 -2.63 17.67
CA LYS A 157 13.05 -3.01 16.35
C LYS A 157 13.38 -4.51 16.29
N GLN A 158 14.10 -5.01 17.27
CA GLN A 158 14.45 -6.43 17.35
C GLN A 158 13.20 -7.32 17.51
N THR A 159 12.24 -6.93 18.36
CA THR A 159 10.96 -7.64 18.53
C THR A 159 10.21 -7.73 17.20
N MET A 160 10.15 -6.64 16.43
CA MET A 160 9.52 -6.64 15.09
C MET A 160 10.24 -7.61 14.14
N ILE A 161 11.57 -7.57 14.07
CA ILE A 161 12.35 -8.46 13.21
C ILE A 161 12.12 -9.93 13.58
N GLU A 162 12.12 -10.27 14.86
CA GLU A 162 11.83 -11.62 15.34
C GLU A 162 10.39 -12.05 15.03
N THR A 163 9.44 -11.13 15.15
CA THR A 163 8.05 -11.40 14.80
C THR A 163 7.91 -11.64 13.30
N ALA A 164 8.52 -10.80 12.46
CA ALA A 164 8.54 -11.03 11.03
C ALA A 164 9.19 -12.39 10.71
N ARG A 165 10.33 -12.74 11.33
CA ARG A 165 10.96 -14.06 11.15
C ARG A 165 10.05 -15.21 11.55
N TYR A 166 9.28 -15.06 12.63
CA TYR A 166 8.29 -16.06 13.05
C TYR A 166 7.21 -16.31 11.98
N PHE A 167 6.76 -15.24 11.31
CA PHE A 167 5.73 -15.31 10.27
C PHE A 167 6.29 -15.49 8.84
N ALA A 168 7.59 -15.67 8.64
CA ALA A 168 8.19 -15.78 7.31
C ALA A 168 7.69 -16.98 6.49
N HIS A 169 7.14 -18.02 7.14
CA HIS A 169 6.51 -19.14 6.47
C HIS A 169 5.11 -18.86 5.94
N ASN A 170 4.49 -17.73 6.33
CA ASN A 170 3.21 -17.27 5.80
C ASN A 170 3.40 -16.70 4.40
N MET A 171 3.10 -17.50 3.38
CA MET A 171 3.25 -17.09 1.99
C MET A 171 2.36 -15.89 1.66
N GLY A 172 2.91 -14.96 0.87
CA GLY A 172 2.21 -13.73 0.47
C GLY A 172 2.31 -12.57 1.45
N SER A 173 2.93 -12.76 2.62
CA SER A 173 3.18 -11.67 3.57
C SER A 173 4.11 -10.60 3.00
N LYS A 174 3.88 -9.35 3.39
CA LYS A 174 4.59 -8.19 2.88
C LYS A 174 5.31 -7.46 4.01
N ILE A 175 6.42 -6.83 3.64
CA ILE A 175 7.05 -5.78 4.44
C ILE A 175 6.75 -4.45 3.76
N SER A 176 5.90 -3.65 4.37
CA SER A 176 5.57 -2.30 3.91
C SER A 176 6.55 -1.30 4.50
N ILE A 177 7.16 -0.50 3.65
CA ILE A 177 8.06 0.60 4.05
C ILE A 177 7.48 1.93 3.63
N VAL A 178 7.70 2.95 4.44
CA VAL A 178 7.42 4.34 4.06
C VAL A 178 8.73 4.96 3.60
N LEU A 179 8.77 5.41 2.36
CA LEU A 179 9.98 5.95 1.75
C LEU A 179 10.16 7.42 2.15
N THR A 180 10.77 7.64 3.29
CA THR A 180 11.19 8.96 3.75
C THR A 180 12.66 9.22 3.37
N LYS A 181 13.05 10.48 3.34
CA LYS A 181 14.44 10.90 3.08
C LYS A 181 15.44 10.18 4.00
N ASP A 182 15.11 10.07 5.29
CA ASP A 182 16.00 9.47 6.29
C ASP A 182 16.08 7.96 6.12
N ASN A 183 14.97 7.31 5.79
CA ASN A 183 14.94 5.87 5.53
C ASN A 183 15.78 5.49 4.32
N ILE A 184 15.68 6.25 3.24
CA ILE A 184 16.49 6.04 2.03
C ILE A 184 17.97 5.99 2.39
N LYS A 185 18.46 7.02 3.10
CA LYS A 185 19.87 7.09 3.53
C LYS A 185 20.27 5.89 4.39
N LYS A 186 19.37 5.47 5.28
CA LYS A 186 19.62 4.34 6.18
C LYS A 186 19.72 3.02 5.41
N PHE A 187 18.77 2.74 4.50
CA PHE A 187 18.77 1.53 3.69
C PHE A 187 20.02 1.43 2.81
N ILE A 188 20.39 2.50 2.13
CA ILE A 188 21.55 2.49 1.22
C ILE A 188 22.88 2.29 1.99
N ASN A 189 23.01 2.89 3.17
CA ASN A 189 24.33 2.98 3.83
C ASN A 189 24.57 1.94 4.91
N SER A 190 23.56 1.44 5.60
CA SER A 190 23.81 0.66 6.82
C SER A 190 22.69 -0.28 7.29
N ASP A 191 21.54 -0.31 6.65
CA ASP A 191 20.43 -1.20 7.07
C ASP A 191 20.17 -2.28 6.01
N ASN A 192 20.67 -3.48 6.27
CA ASN A 192 20.48 -4.63 5.36
C ASN A 192 19.16 -5.36 5.58
N GLN A 193 18.23 -4.85 6.41
CA GLN A 193 17.04 -5.60 6.76
C GLN A 193 16.09 -5.80 5.57
N LEU A 194 16.03 -4.88 4.60
CA LEU A 194 15.23 -5.10 3.38
C LEU A 194 15.76 -6.28 2.57
N VAL A 195 17.08 -6.42 2.46
CA VAL A 195 17.71 -7.56 1.80
C VAL A 195 17.40 -8.85 2.58
N ASN A 196 17.49 -8.80 3.91
CA ASN A 196 17.17 -9.95 4.76
C ASN A 196 15.69 -10.36 4.62
N PHE A 197 14.76 -9.43 4.65
CA PHE A 197 13.33 -9.71 4.44
C PHE A 197 13.06 -10.28 3.05
N HIS A 198 13.67 -9.71 2.01
CA HIS A 198 13.57 -10.26 0.67
C HIS A 198 14.07 -11.71 0.62
N ASN A 199 15.21 -12.03 1.24
CA ASN A 199 15.78 -13.36 1.31
C ASN A 199 14.93 -14.35 2.13
N MET A 200 14.14 -13.86 3.10
CA MET A 200 13.14 -14.63 3.82
C MET A 200 11.87 -14.92 2.98
N GLY A 201 11.76 -14.36 1.79
CA GLY A 201 10.63 -14.56 0.90
C GLY A 201 9.54 -13.48 0.98
N TYR A 202 9.72 -12.43 1.77
CA TYR A 202 8.77 -11.32 1.84
C TYR A 202 8.71 -10.52 0.54
N ILE A 203 7.51 -10.09 0.20
CA ILE A 203 7.30 -9.04 -0.81
C ILE A 203 7.56 -7.69 -0.13
N ILE A 204 8.44 -6.88 -0.72
CA ILE A 204 8.69 -5.52 -0.23
C ILE A 204 7.70 -4.56 -0.91
N ASP A 205 6.86 -3.91 -0.11
CA ASP A 205 5.88 -2.94 -0.59
C ASP A 205 6.33 -1.51 -0.21
N VAL A 206 6.53 -0.68 -1.22
CA VAL A 206 7.08 0.67 -1.05
C VAL A 206 5.95 1.69 -1.12
N ASN A 207 5.71 2.37 -0.02
CA ASN A 207 4.79 3.49 0.06
C ASN A 207 5.59 4.79 0.02
N TYR A 208 5.38 5.60 -1.03
CA TYR A 208 5.98 6.93 -1.08
C TYR A 208 5.39 7.78 0.04
N TYR A 209 6.27 8.46 0.77
CA TYR A 209 5.83 9.36 1.84
C TYR A 209 5.04 10.52 1.24
N ILE A 210 3.80 10.62 1.65
CA ILE A 210 2.94 11.75 1.34
C ILE A 210 2.92 12.63 2.59
N ALA A 211 3.49 13.82 2.51
CA ALA A 211 3.58 14.70 3.65
C ALA A 211 2.18 15.02 4.18
N ASN A 212 1.92 14.67 5.43
CA ASN A 212 0.98 15.46 6.16
C ASN A 212 1.60 16.86 6.41
N ILE A 213 0.78 17.84 6.75
CA ILE A 213 1.15 19.25 6.86
C ILE A 213 2.39 19.49 7.76
N ASN A 214 2.72 18.54 8.65
CA ASN A 214 3.67 18.72 9.74
C ASN A 214 5.11 18.26 9.44
N TRP A 215 5.34 17.44 8.41
CA TRP A 215 6.63 16.75 8.21
C TRP A 215 7.13 16.82 6.76
N LYS A 216 7.11 18.02 6.17
CA LYS A 216 7.57 18.25 4.78
C LYS A 216 9.06 17.93 4.58
N ASP A 217 9.85 18.01 5.62
CA ASP A 217 11.28 17.70 5.66
C ASP A 217 11.59 16.20 5.46
N LEU A 218 10.59 15.34 5.67
CA LEU A 218 10.72 13.90 5.42
C LEU A 218 10.50 13.50 3.96
N ILE A 219 10.03 14.40 3.11
CA ILE A 219 9.78 14.11 1.69
C ILE A 219 11.10 13.89 0.96
N PRO A 220 11.31 12.72 0.32
CA PRO A 220 12.50 12.49 -0.47
C PRO A 220 12.46 13.27 -1.80
N THR A 221 13.62 13.66 -2.29
CA THR A 221 13.79 14.22 -3.63
C THR A 221 13.75 13.12 -4.69
N ASP A 222 13.54 13.49 -5.97
CA ASP A 222 13.65 12.55 -7.08
C ASP A 222 15.05 11.89 -7.14
N ASP A 223 16.12 12.60 -6.78
CA ASP A 223 17.47 12.05 -6.72
C ASP A 223 17.59 10.97 -5.63
N GLU A 224 17.09 11.24 -4.43
CA GLU A 224 17.11 10.26 -3.34
C GLU A 224 16.28 9.02 -3.67
N ILE A 225 15.12 9.19 -4.31
CA ILE A 225 14.30 8.05 -4.78
C ILE A 225 15.05 7.25 -5.84
N TYR A 226 15.70 7.92 -6.79
CA TYR A 226 16.50 7.23 -7.80
C TYR A 226 17.64 6.41 -7.19
N GLU A 227 18.39 6.99 -6.25
CA GLU A 227 19.46 6.27 -5.57
C GLU A 227 18.94 5.03 -4.81
N PHE A 228 17.78 5.13 -4.18
CA PHE A 228 17.14 4.00 -3.53
C PHE A 228 16.71 2.90 -4.55
N LEU A 229 16.10 3.30 -5.65
CA LEU A 229 15.69 2.34 -6.69
C LEU A 229 16.91 1.66 -7.32
N LYS A 230 17.96 2.44 -7.62
CA LYS A 230 19.21 1.91 -8.14
C LYS A 230 19.86 0.92 -7.16
N TRP A 231 19.98 1.31 -5.89
CA TRP A 231 20.48 0.41 -4.84
C TRP A 231 19.63 -0.88 -4.74
N SER A 232 18.33 -0.77 -4.85
CA SER A 232 17.43 -1.93 -4.81
C SER A 232 17.61 -2.85 -6.03
N VAL A 233 17.85 -2.30 -7.21
CA VAL A 233 18.18 -3.05 -8.42
C VAL A 233 19.54 -3.74 -8.27
N ASP A 234 20.56 -3.04 -7.78
CA ASP A 234 21.91 -3.59 -7.57
C ASP A 234 21.90 -4.74 -6.55
N ASN A 235 21.01 -4.70 -5.56
CA ASN A 235 20.80 -5.77 -4.58
C ASN A 235 19.78 -6.85 -5.02
N ARG A 236 19.30 -6.82 -6.26
CA ARG A 236 18.36 -7.82 -6.83
C ARG A 236 17.08 -7.98 -6.01
N LEU A 237 16.53 -6.89 -5.45
CA LEU A 237 15.29 -6.93 -4.69
C LEU A 237 14.07 -7.10 -5.62
N PHE A 238 14.08 -8.10 -6.49
CA PHE A 238 13.08 -8.28 -7.55
C PHE A 238 11.65 -8.51 -7.04
N ARG A 239 11.47 -8.94 -5.79
CA ARG A 239 10.17 -9.02 -5.12
C ARG A 239 9.73 -7.70 -4.48
N MET A 240 10.44 -6.60 -4.74
CA MET A 240 9.97 -5.27 -4.39
C MET A 240 8.94 -4.81 -5.43
N LYS A 241 7.70 -4.59 -5.02
CA LYS A 241 6.58 -4.30 -5.93
C LYS A 241 6.84 -3.15 -6.90
N VAL A 242 7.53 -2.10 -6.47
CA VAL A 242 7.87 -0.98 -7.34
C VAL A 242 8.86 -1.40 -8.43
N LEU A 243 9.85 -2.25 -8.11
CA LEU A 243 10.81 -2.77 -9.07
C LEU A 243 10.15 -3.78 -10.01
N GLU A 244 9.39 -4.71 -9.48
CA GLU A 244 8.65 -5.68 -10.29
C GLU A 244 7.84 -4.98 -11.38
N ARG A 245 7.14 -3.90 -11.03
CA ARG A 245 6.41 -3.07 -12.00
C ARG A 245 7.33 -2.38 -12.99
N ILE A 246 8.42 -1.76 -12.52
CA ILE A 246 9.40 -1.10 -13.41
C ILE A 246 9.91 -2.11 -14.45
N PHE A 247 10.28 -3.32 -14.03
CA PHE A 247 10.77 -4.35 -14.95
C PHE A 247 9.70 -4.82 -15.95
N HIS A 248 8.48 -5.08 -15.47
CA HIS A 248 7.38 -5.47 -16.36
C HIS A 248 7.08 -4.40 -17.41
N TYR A 249 6.99 -3.14 -17.03
CA TYR A 249 6.80 -2.05 -17.98
C TYR A 249 7.99 -1.88 -18.92
N TYR A 250 9.20 -2.06 -18.42
CA TYR A 250 10.41 -1.99 -19.25
C TYR A 250 10.41 -3.04 -20.37
N VAL A 251 9.96 -4.26 -20.09
CA VAL A 251 9.85 -5.33 -21.09
C VAL A 251 8.55 -5.31 -21.90
N GLY A 252 7.70 -4.31 -21.69
CA GLY A 252 6.45 -4.13 -22.45
C GLY A 252 5.26 -4.90 -21.91
N HIS A 253 5.37 -5.50 -20.73
CA HIS A 253 4.25 -6.12 -20.03
C HIS A 253 3.51 -5.09 -19.18
N TYR A 254 2.32 -4.71 -19.58
CA TYR A 254 1.52 -3.70 -18.88
C TYR A 254 0.66 -4.36 -17.80
N LEU A 255 0.99 -4.12 -16.54
CA LEU A 255 0.23 -4.60 -15.37
C LEU A 255 -0.90 -3.63 -14.94
N GLY A 256 -1.33 -2.75 -15.85
CA GLY A 256 -2.21 -1.63 -15.51
C GLY A 256 -1.43 -0.45 -14.88
N ARG A 257 -1.92 0.77 -15.00
CA ARG A 257 -1.25 1.95 -14.41
C ARG A 257 -1.49 2.01 -12.91
N TYR A 258 -0.43 2.21 -12.15
CA TYR A 258 -0.53 2.43 -10.72
C TYR A 258 -1.29 3.70 -10.42
N CYS A 259 -2.42 3.56 -9.72
CA CYS A 259 -3.19 4.67 -9.19
C CYS A 259 -3.67 5.72 -10.20
N ASN A 260 -4.63 5.34 -11.00
CA ASN A 260 -5.57 6.32 -11.53
C ASN A 260 -6.71 6.46 -10.49
N CYS A 261 -6.85 7.60 -9.81
CA CYS A 261 -7.81 7.74 -8.73
C CYS A 261 -9.27 7.68 -9.17
N LYS A 262 -9.55 7.88 -10.46
CA LYS A 262 -10.87 7.61 -11.03
C LYS A 262 -11.18 6.11 -11.03
N PHE A 263 -10.16 5.28 -11.10
CA PHE A 263 -10.22 3.84 -11.24
C PHE A 263 -9.54 3.09 -10.09
N CYS A 264 -9.23 3.79 -8.98
CA CYS A 264 -8.71 3.12 -7.81
C CYS A 264 -9.78 2.17 -7.26
N SER A 265 -9.48 0.88 -7.29
CA SER A 265 -10.37 -0.16 -6.75
C SER A 265 -10.30 -0.26 -5.22
N GLN A 266 -9.69 0.73 -4.57
CA GLN A 266 -9.58 0.78 -3.11
C GLN A 266 -10.64 1.68 -2.52
N ILE A 267 -11.31 1.19 -1.49
CA ILE A 267 -12.14 1.99 -0.61
C ILE A 267 -11.63 1.87 0.82
N THR A 268 -11.62 2.97 1.55
CA THR A 268 -11.12 3.00 2.93
C THR A 268 -12.19 3.51 3.87
N TYR A 269 -12.44 2.78 4.95
CA TYR A 269 -13.38 3.12 6.01
C TYR A 269 -12.61 3.53 7.26
N GLY A 270 -13.09 4.57 7.94
CA GLY A 270 -12.55 5.05 9.20
C GLY A 270 -13.49 4.78 10.37
N GLU A 271 -12.95 4.59 11.57
CA GLU A 271 -13.70 4.35 12.80
C GLU A 271 -14.69 5.48 13.15
N TRP A 272 -14.45 6.70 12.66
CA TRP A 272 -15.17 7.90 13.07
C TRP A 272 -16.30 8.28 12.17
N SER A 273 -16.38 7.74 11.01
CA SER A 273 -17.42 8.09 10.07
C SER A 273 -17.79 6.92 9.18
N THR A 274 -19.06 6.86 8.83
CA THR A 274 -19.55 6.02 7.74
C THR A 274 -19.05 6.52 6.39
N ASP A 275 -18.31 7.63 6.37
CA ASP A 275 -17.73 8.18 5.17
C ASP A 275 -16.55 7.34 4.73
N CYS A 276 -16.54 6.99 3.47
CA CYS A 276 -15.47 6.25 2.85
C CYS A 276 -14.64 7.13 1.93
N ALA A 277 -13.36 6.84 1.84
CA ALA A 277 -12.47 7.48 0.90
C ALA A 277 -11.97 6.45 -0.12
N LYS A 278 -11.92 6.82 -1.40
CA LYS A 278 -11.40 5.94 -2.47
C LYS A 278 -9.89 5.70 -2.40
N CYS A 279 -9.20 6.27 -1.42
CA CYS A 279 -7.77 6.12 -1.28
C CYS A 279 -7.36 6.22 0.18
N SER A 280 -6.60 5.25 0.70
CA SER A 280 -6.06 5.27 2.06
C SER A 280 -5.20 6.51 2.34
N SER A 281 -4.51 7.03 1.33
CA SER A 281 -3.72 8.26 1.43
C SER A 281 -4.57 9.53 1.56
N ALA A 282 -5.86 9.46 1.24
CA ALA A 282 -6.78 10.60 1.36
C ALA A 282 -7.40 10.71 2.76
N LEU A 283 -7.53 9.60 3.49
CA LEU A 283 -8.06 9.58 4.86
C LEU A 283 -7.25 10.44 5.83
N PRO A 284 -5.92 10.34 5.87
CA PRO A 284 -5.09 11.12 6.80
C PRO A 284 -5.10 12.60 6.52
N ALA A 285 -5.21 12.97 5.26
CA ALA A 285 -5.34 14.36 4.86
C ALA A 285 -6.78 14.80 5.05
N LYS A 286 -7.24 15.02 6.28
CA LYS A 286 -8.60 15.53 6.61
C LYS A 286 -9.16 16.55 5.62
N MET A 287 -8.30 17.16 4.81
CA MET A 287 -8.60 18.04 3.69
C MET A 287 -9.50 17.40 2.63
N PHE A 288 -9.42 16.07 2.42
CA PHE A 288 -10.21 15.37 1.42
C PHE A 288 -11.55 14.88 1.97
N TYR A 289 -11.66 14.66 3.28
CA TYR A 289 -12.92 14.37 3.95
C TYR A 289 -13.94 15.49 3.81
N GLN A 290 -13.48 16.74 3.94
CA GLN A 290 -14.34 17.92 3.86
C GLN A 290 -14.74 18.27 2.42
N HIS A 291 -14.04 17.75 1.41
CA HIS A 291 -14.22 18.13 0.02
C HIS A 291 -14.77 17.02 -0.88
N ASN A 292 -15.33 15.94 -0.29
CA ASN A 292 -16.00 14.91 -1.06
C ASN A 292 -15.12 14.41 -2.24
N ILE A 293 -14.31 13.37 -2.03
CA ILE A 293 -13.43 12.82 -3.10
C ILE A 293 -14.25 12.48 -4.34
N ASP A 294 -15.52 12.10 -4.17
CA ASP A 294 -16.43 11.87 -5.28
C ASP A 294 -16.64 13.13 -6.11
N ARG A 295 -16.72 14.33 -5.50
CA ARG A 295 -16.78 15.59 -6.25
C ARG A 295 -15.49 15.89 -7.02
N ILE A 296 -14.34 15.54 -6.47
CA ILE A 296 -13.07 15.71 -7.19
C ILE A 296 -13.01 14.77 -8.41
N THR A 297 -13.58 13.58 -8.32
CA THR A 297 -13.66 12.63 -9.46
C THR A 297 -14.75 13.04 -10.46
N GLU A 298 -15.84 13.65 -10.03
CA GLU A 298 -16.94 14.08 -10.89
C GLU A 298 -16.63 15.35 -11.70
N GLU A 299 -15.74 16.23 -11.22
CA GLU A 299 -15.49 17.55 -11.82
C GLU A 299 -14.32 17.61 -12.82
N ASN A 300 -13.76 16.50 -13.32
CA ASN A 300 -12.58 16.47 -14.20
C ASN A 300 -11.33 17.20 -13.64
N SER A 301 -11.40 17.79 -12.44
CA SER A 301 -10.31 18.58 -11.86
C SER A 301 -9.06 17.74 -11.59
N ASN A 302 -9.23 16.44 -11.39
CA ASN A 302 -8.15 15.49 -11.16
C ASN A 302 -7.43 15.11 -12.46
N GLU A 303 -8.16 14.96 -13.56
CA GLU A 303 -7.58 14.74 -14.88
C GLU A 303 -6.74 15.96 -15.29
N ILE A 304 -7.22 17.15 -15.01
CA ILE A 304 -6.48 18.40 -15.26
C ILE A 304 -5.21 18.46 -14.39
N LYS A 305 -5.30 18.19 -13.11
CA LYS A 305 -4.15 18.22 -12.19
C LYS A 305 -3.12 17.14 -12.54
N ALA A 306 -3.57 15.92 -12.86
CA ALA A 306 -2.70 14.85 -13.31
C ALA A 306 -2.01 15.22 -14.63
N SER A 307 -2.76 15.78 -15.59
CA SER A 307 -2.24 16.25 -16.86
C SER A 307 -1.22 17.38 -16.68
N MET A 308 -1.48 18.34 -15.81
CA MET A 308 -0.53 19.40 -15.46
C MET A 308 0.75 18.85 -14.80
N GLY A 309 0.62 17.86 -13.93
CA GLY A 309 1.77 17.17 -13.33
C GLY A 309 2.64 16.47 -14.39
N LEU A 310 2.01 15.78 -15.34
CA LEU A 310 2.71 15.14 -16.46
C LEU A 310 3.42 16.16 -17.36
N ILE A 311 2.78 17.28 -17.64
CA ILE A 311 3.38 18.37 -18.45
C ILE A 311 4.57 18.96 -17.69
N LYS A 312 4.41 19.32 -16.42
CA LYS A 312 5.49 19.89 -15.59
C LYS A 312 6.72 18.97 -15.49
N ARG A 313 6.52 17.66 -15.46
CA ARG A 313 7.60 16.67 -15.43
C ARG A 313 8.19 16.35 -16.81
N GLY A 314 7.66 16.91 -17.88
CA GLY A 314 8.09 16.61 -19.25
C GLY A 314 7.76 15.16 -19.69
N CYS A 315 6.75 14.54 -19.07
CA CYS A 315 6.40 13.15 -19.37
C CYS A 315 5.98 12.94 -20.81
N LEU A 316 5.25 13.90 -21.40
CA LEU A 316 4.73 13.80 -22.77
C LEU A 316 5.82 13.70 -23.84
N THR A 317 7.02 14.20 -23.55
CA THR A 317 8.19 14.13 -24.45
C THR A 317 9.20 13.06 -24.03
N CYS A 318 8.90 12.32 -22.96
CA CYS A 318 9.80 11.30 -22.44
C CYS A 318 9.78 10.04 -23.32
N LYS A 319 10.95 9.54 -23.72
CA LYS A 319 11.09 8.32 -24.52
C LYS A 319 10.49 7.06 -23.85
N TYR A 320 10.31 7.10 -22.51
CA TYR A 320 9.75 5.99 -21.74
C TYR A 320 8.26 6.17 -21.43
N PHE A 321 7.61 7.23 -21.89
CA PHE A 321 6.23 7.55 -21.51
C PHE A 321 5.27 6.36 -21.65
N ASN A 322 5.36 5.64 -22.75
CA ASN A 322 4.51 4.48 -23.04
C ASN A 322 4.85 3.23 -22.21
N ARG A 323 6.00 3.23 -21.53
CA ARG A 323 6.50 2.12 -20.72
C ARG A 323 6.65 2.50 -19.25
N CYS A 324 6.17 3.67 -18.85
CA CYS A 324 6.34 4.17 -17.49
C CYS A 324 5.09 3.89 -16.66
N GLN A 325 5.31 3.36 -15.44
CA GLN A 325 4.21 3.14 -14.50
C GLN A 325 3.57 4.43 -13.99
N MET A 326 4.22 5.57 -14.15
CA MET A 326 3.86 6.91 -13.65
C MET A 326 3.61 6.97 -12.12
N PRO A 327 4.01 8.02 -11.43
CA PRO A 327 3.73 8.18 -10.01
C PRO A 327 2.24 8.41 -9.75
N CYS A 328 1.82 8.14 -8.51
CA CYS A 328 0.49 8.47 -8.05
C CYS A 328 0.23 9.98 -8.22
N TRP A 329 -0.91 10.36 -8.78
CA TRP A 329 -1.25 11.77 -9.02
C TRP A 329 -1.35 12.59 -7.72
N ILE A 330 -1.66 11.96 -6.57
CA ILE A 330 -1.65 12.60 -5.25
C ILE A 330 -0.28 13.24 -4.97
N SER A 331 0.81 12.62 -5.41
CA SER A 331 2.15 13.18 -5.27
C SER A 331 2.34 14.52 -6.00
N PHE A 332 1.50 14.82 -7.00
CA PHE A 332 1.52 16.10 -7.71
C PHE A 332 0.70 17.20 -7.02
N ILE A 333 -0.26 16.82 -6.15
CA ILE A 333 -1.10 17.78 -5.43
C ILE A 333 -0.34 18.38 -4.26
N PHE A 334 0.44 17.58 -3.57
CA PHE A 334 1.25 18.05 -2.46
C PHE A 334 2.51 18.74 -3.02
N GLU A 335 2.44 20.06 -3.18
CA GLU A 335 3.57 20.90 -3.55
C GLU A 335 4.71 20.69 -2.57
N GLY A 336 5.73 19.98 -2.97
CA GLY A 336 6.91 19.71 -2.14
C GLY A 336 7.92 18.79 -2.77
N THR A 337 7.54 17.97 -3.71
CA THR A 337 8.50 17.28 -4.57
C THR A 337 9.12 18.34 -5.48
N LYS A 338 10.29 18.85 -5.10
CA LYS A 338 11.13 19.61 -6.02
C LYS A 338 11.27 18.74 -7.25
N VAL A 339 10.81 19.24 -8.38
CA VAL A 339 10.88 18.54 -9.65
C VAL A 339 12.35 18.54 -10.07
N GLY A 340 13.07 17.53 -9.61
CA GLY A 340 14.35 17.14 -10.16
C GLY A 340 14.17 16.37 -11.47
N GLU A 341 15.23 15.79 -11.98
CA GLU A 341 15.12 14.86 -13.09
C GLU A 341 14.34 13.61 -12.62
N CYS A 342 13.31 13.24 -13.39
CA CYS A 342 12.37 12.18 -13.00
C CYS A 342 13.09 10.88 -12.67
N HIS A 343 12.94 10.40 -11.43
CA HIS A 343 13.57 9.16 -10.95
C HIS A 343 13.20 7.92 -11.80
N TYR A 344 11.97 7.85 -12.34
CA TYR A 344 11.59 6.77 -13.26
C TYR A 344 12.33 6.85 -14.60
N LYS A 345 12.54 8.04 -15.17
CA LYS A 345 13.34 8.18 -16.38
C LYS A 345 14.75 7.69 -16.13
N ARG A 346 15.38 8.11 -15.04
CA ARG A 346 16.75 7.74 -14.68
C ARG A 346 16.91 6.24 -14.43
N ILE A 347 15.97 5.59 -13.76
CA ILE A 347 16.06 4.14 -13.54
C ILE A 347 15.90 3.36 -14.85
N TYR A 348 15.06 3.80 -15.77
CA TYR A 348 14.97 3.18 -17.10
C TYR A 348 16.26 3.39 -17.92
N GLU A 349 16.90 4.56 -17.82
CA GLU A 349 18.21 4.82 -18.44
C GLU A 349 19.30 3.94 -17.83
N TYR A 350 19.26 3.71 -16.53
CA TYR A 350 20.16 2.77 -15.85
C TYR A 350 19.94 1.34 -16.37
N LEU A 351 18.71 0.89 -16.53
CA LEU A 351 18.40 -0.45 -17.05
C LEU A 351 18.78 -0.59 -18.55
N ASP A 352 18.69 0.47 -19.34
CA ASP A 352 19.19 0.47 -20.73
C ASP A 352 20.70 0.14 -20.81
N GLN A 353 21.46 0.52 -19.79
CA GLN A 353 22.90 0.29 -19.69
C GLN A 353 23.27 -1.06 -19.05
N HIS A 354 22.33 -1.69 -18.33
CA HIS A 354 22.54 -2.91 -17.53
C HIS A 354 21.52 -4.00 -17.91
N LYS A 355 21.52 -4.39 -19.17
CA LYS A 355 20.53 -5.36 -19.72
C LYS A 355 20.65 -6.75 -19.11
N GLU A 356 21.81 -7.11 -18.58
CA GLU A 356 22.04 -8.35 -17.86
C GLU A 356 21.08 -8.49 -16.65
N ILE A 357 20.76 -7.39 -15.97
CA ILE A 357 19.83 -7.39 -14.85
C ILE A 357 18.41 -7.73 -15.29
N ILE A 358 18.03 -7.30 -16.48
CA ILE A 358 16.71 -7.62 -17.06
C ILE A 358 16.60 -9.12 -17.34
N GLU A 359 17.63 -9.75 -17.85
CA GLU A 359 17.64 -11.19 -18.12
C GLU A 359 17.65 -12.01 -16.82
N GLU A 360 18.34 -11.53 -15.78
CA GLU A 360 18.27 -12.12 -14.43
C GLU A 360 16.84 -12.07 -13.88
N PHE A 361 16.17 -10.90 -13.97
CA PHE A 361 14.78 -10.75 -13.55
C PHE A 361 13.84 -11.69 -14.30
N ARG A 362 13.93 -11.76 -15.63
CA ARG A 362 13.12 -12.66 -16.45
C ARG A 362 13.29 -14.11 -16.02
N SER A 363 14.54 -14.53 -15.82
CA SER A 363 14.87 -15.90 -15.39
C SER A 363 14.31 -16.23 -14.00
N GLU A 364 14.27 -15.26 -13.08
CA GLU A 364 13.68 -15.45 -11.76
C GLU A 364 12.15 -15.50 -11.83
N TYR A 365 11.54 -14.61 -12.64
CA TYR A 365 10.10 -14.54 -12.82
C TYR A 365 9.54 -15.82 -13.48
N GLU A 366 10.19 -16.33 -14.53
CA GLU A 366 9.80 -17.57 -15.20
C GLU A 366 9.90 -18.78 -14.28
N ARG A 367 10.91 -18.84 -13.41
CA ARG A 367 11.07 -19.90 -12.40
C ARG A 367 10.04 -19.84 -11.28
N SER A 368 9.60 -18.64 -10.92
CA SER A 368 8.65 -18.44 -9.82
C SER A 368 7.19 -18.64 -10.24
N GLY A 369 6.89 -18.63 -11.54
CA GLY A 369 5.55 -18.61 -12.10
C GLY A 369 4.81 -17.30 -11.80
N PRO A 370 3.73 -16.96 -12.52
CA PRO A 370 2.85 -15.87 -12.14
C PRO A 370 2.20 -16.21 -10.80
N LYS A 371 2.41 -15.36 -9.79
CA LYS A 371 1.84 -15.51 -8.43
C LYS A 371 0.49 -14.83 -8.33
#